data_2d92bdd53f273de667fb17e9bb87d7e8
#
_entry.id   2d92bdd53f273de667fb17e9bb87d7e8
#
_cell.length_a   1.000
_cell.length_b   1.000
_cell.length_c   1.000
_cell.angle_alpha   90.00
_cell.angle_beta   90.00
_cell.angle_gamma   90.00
#
_symmetry.space_group_name_H-M   'P 1'
#
loop_
_entity.id
_entity.type
_entity.pdbx_description
1 polymer ?
#
loop_
_entity_poly.entity_id
_entity_poly.type
_entity_poly.pdbx_seq_one_letter_code
_entity_poly.pdbx_strand_id
1 'polypeptide(L)'
;MPDIVKVDNLHKTYNDKEVVKGISFEVRKGETFGILGPNGAGKTTTLEMIETLRPIDEGTVLIDGVDARKDPQRVKFMIGVQTQSTAFMDKVKLTELLEQQAAAYGERIDPMDLLEQVNLGEKASSYIENLSGGQKQRFSIAAALVHQPKVFFLDEPTTGLDPQARHRLWDLIKKVKKQGMTVILTTHYMEEAEQLCDRVAIMDEGQIVALDTPEKLIRELLKRGFKKERKVEQANLEDVFLDLTGKELGR
;
A
#
# COMPACT_ATOMS: atom_id res chain seq x y z
N MET A 1 -14.21 16.72 -2.26
CA MET A 1 -14.47 15.59 -1.35
C MET A 1 -13.86 15.94 -0.02
N PRO A 2 -14.46 15.55 1.12
CA PRO A 2 -13.85 15.82 2.43
C PRO A 2 -12.59 15.00 2.62
N ASP A 3 -11.66 15.55 3.40
CA ASP A 3 -10.45 14.84 3.76
C ASP A 3 -10.75 13.83 4.86
N ILE A 4 -10.30 12.59 4.68
CA ILE A 4 -10.48 11.50 5.64
C ILE A 4 -9.24 11.29 6.51
N VAL A 5 -8.05 11.59 5.98
CA VAL A 5 -6.80 11.59 6.76
C VAL A 5 -6.17 12.96 6.65
N LYS A 6 -5.74 13.52 7.79
CA LYS A 6 -4.98 14.76 7.89
C LYS A 6 -3.74 14.52 8.71
N VAL A 7 -2.61 14.85 8.15
CA VAL A 7 -1.30 14.81 8.80
C VAL A 7 -0.78 16.23 8.85
N ASP A 8 -0.44 16.71 10.03
CA ASP A 8 0.04 18.07 10.23
C ASP A 8 1.31 18.08 11.07
N ASN A 9 2.38 18.63 10.49
CA ASN A 9 3.69 18.82 11.11
C ASN A 9 4.21 17.57 11.83
N LEU A 10 4.17 16.41 11.15
CA LEU A 10 4.52 15.11 11.72
C LEU A 10 6.03 14.92 11.78
N HIS A 11 6.56 14.62 12.99
CA HIS A 11 7.98 14.40 13.23
C HIS A 11 8.26 13.03 13.86
N LYS A 12 9.42 12.48 13.53
CA LYS A 12 9.96 11.28 14.17
C LYS A 12 11.46 11.27 14.21
N THR A 13 12.00 11.05 15.42
CA THR A 13 13.44 10.97 15.68
C THR A 13 13.81 9.62 16.29
N TYR A 14 14.93 9.04 15.86
CA TYR A 14 15.55 7.84 16.43
C TYR A 14 17.03 8.10 16.66
N ASN A 15 17.51 7.90 17.89
CA ASN A 15 18.93 8.06 18.25
C ASN A 15 19.51 9.37 17.67
N ASP A 16 18.90 10.49 17.94
CA ASP A 16 19.25 11.84 17.49
C ASP A 16 19.20 12.06 15.96
N LYS A 17 18.72 11.08 15.19
CA LYS A 17 18.47 11.22 13.77
C LYS A 17 17.00 11.43 13.48
N GLU A 18 16.65 12.61 12.97
CA GLU A 18 15.28 12.89 12.53
C GLU A 18 15.00 12.17 11.20
N VAL A 19 14.05 11.24 11.24
CA VAL A 19 13.67 10.37 10.11
C VAL A 19 12.43 10.91 9.38
N VAL A 20 11.55 11.61 10.10
CA VAL A 20 10.41 12.33 9.52
C VAL A 20 10.47 13.76 10.05
N LYS A 21 10.50 14.74 9.14
CA LYS A 21 10.91 16.12 9.39
C LYS A 21 9.79 17.11 9.10
N GLY A 22 8.72 17.08 9.92
CA GLY A 22 7.63 18.05 9.84
C GLY A 22 6.79 17.94 8.57
N ILE A 23 6.40 16.72 8.18
CA ILE A 23 5.58 16.50 6.99
C ILE A 23 4.11 16.82 7.25
N SER A 24 3.45 17.40 6.23
CA SER A 24 2.03 17.69 6.26
C SER A 24 1.37 17.31 4.94
N PHE A 25 0.24 16.62 5.00
CA PHE A 25 -0.59 16.29 3.83
C PHE A 25 -1.99 15.87 4.23
N GLU A 26 -2.88 15.86 3.26
CA GLU A 26 -4.28 15.44 3.42
C GLU A 26 -4.63 14.38 2.39
N VAL A 27 -5.43 13.40 2.78
CA VAL A 27 -5.96 12.34 1.91
C VAL A 27 -7.47 12.48 1.83
N ARG A 28 -8.01 12.54 0.62
CA ARG A 28 -9.45 12.69 0.35
C ARG A 28 -10.15 11.35 0.46
N LYS A 29 -11.41 11.37 0.88
CA LYS A 29 -12.23 10.16 0.93
C LYS A 29 -12.36 9.53 -0.46
N GLY A 30 -12.07 8.23 -0.57
CA GLY A 30 -12.18 7.45 -1.81
C GLY A 30 -11.03 7.62 -2.80
N GLU A 31 -9.97 8.38 -2.45
CA GLU A 31 -8.76 8.43 -3.28
C GLU A 31 -7.77 7.30 -2.95
N THR A 32 -6.94 6.98 -3.91
CA THR A 32 -5.69 6.24 -3.68
C THR A 32 -4.54 7.23 -3.58
N PHE A 33 -3.92 7.32 -2.41
CA PHE A 33 -2.81 8.23 -2.13
C PHE A 33 -1.52 7.43 -1.98
N GLY A 34 -0.48 7.80 -2.74
CA GLY A 34 0.83 7.16 -2.70
C GLY A 34 1.86 7.98 -1.92
N ILE A 35 2.68 7.32 -1.09
CA ILE A 35 3.91 7.88 -0.53
C ILE A 35 5.08 7.20 -1.26
N LEU A 36 5.71 7.94 -2.16
CA LEU A 36 6.74 7.45 -3.07
C LEU A 36 8.12 7.96 -2.64
N GLY A 37 9.12 7.10 -2.66
CA GLY A 37 10.50 7.51 -2.35
C GLY A 37 11.46 6.34 -2.20
N PRO A 38 12.77 6.61 -2.13
CA PRO A 38 13.78 5.57 -1.94
C PRO A 38 13.67 4.88 -0.57
N ASN A 39 14.39 3.77 -0.41
CA ASN A 39 14.51 3.12 0.89
C ASN A 39 15.20 4.08 1.88
N GLY A 40 14.67 4.15 3.10
CA GLY A 40 15.15 5.07 4.12
C GLY A 40 14.61 6.50 4.04
N ALA A 41 13.73 6.83 3.08
CA ALA A 41 13.11 8.16 2.99
C ALA A 41 12.13 8.49 4.13
N GLY A 42 11.75 7.50 4.96
CA GLY A 42 10.80 7.68 6.08
C GLY A 42 9.38 7.21 5.77
N LYS A 43 9.11 6.58 4.62
CA LYS A 43 7.77 6.14 4.17
C LYS A 43 7.07 5.22 5.19
N THR A 44 7.69 4.08 5.49
CA THR A 44 7.16 3.10 6.46
C THR A 44 6.98 3.72 7.84
N THR A 45 7.94 4.51 8.31
CA THR A 45 7.83 5.23 9.60
C THR A 45 6.63 6.17 9.63
N THR A 46 6.41 6.91 8.54
CA THR A 46 5.24 7.79 8.39
C THR A 46 3.95 6.98 8.45
N LEU A 47 3.88 5.89 7.68
CA LEU A 47 2.71 5.02 7.62
C LEU A 47 2.39 4.43 9.00
N GLU A 48 3.38 3.83 9.66
CA GLU A 48 3.24 3.23 11.00
C GLU A 48 2.80 4.23 12.09
N MET A 49 3.20 5.51 11.99
CA MET A 49 2.68 6.56 12.88
C MET A 49 1.21 6.84 12.63
N ILE A 50 0.78 6.90 11.37
CA ILE A 50 -0.62 7.13 11.00
C ILE A 50 -1.48 5.92 11.44
N GLU A 51 -0.95 4.71 11.29
CA GLU A 51 -1.58 3.44 11.69
C GLU A 51 -1.60 3.22 13.21
N THR A 52 -1.03 4.13 13.99
CA THR A 52 -0.87 3.99 15.46
C THR A 52 0.02 2.82 15.90
N LEU A 53 0.84 2.30 15.02
CA LEU A 53 1.83 1.25 15.32
C LEU A 53 3.13 1.83 15.91
N ARG A 54 3.38 3.11 15.66
CA ARG A 54 4.50 3.86 16.24
C ARG A 54 4.03 5.13 16.95
N PRO A 55 4.67 5.50 18.08
CA PRO A 55 4.37 6.77 18.73
C PRO A 55 4.83 7.94 17.85
N ILE A 56 3.99 8.97 17.81
CA ILE A 56 4.25 10.26 17.19
C ILE A 56 5.04 11.13 18.18
N ASP A 57 6.18 11.69 17.77
CA ASP A 57 6.96 12.59 18.62
C ASP A 57 6.33 13.98 18.65
N GLU A 58 6.13 14.60 17.48
CA GLU A 58 5.46 15.89 17.33
C GLU A 58 4.47 15.86 16.15
N GLY A 59 3.53 16.81 16.15
CA GLY A 59 2.50 16.92 15.13
C GLY A 59 1.22 16.17 15.46
N THR A 60 0.28 16.16 14.51
CA THR A 60 -1.03 15.54 14.68
C THR A 60 -1.41 14.69 13.47
N VAL A 61 -2.14 13.61 13.72
CA VAL A 61 -2.76 12.77 12.71
C VAL A 61 -4.24 12.60 13.06
N LEU A 62 -5.11 12.97 12.13
CA LEU A 62 -6.55 12.76 12.25
C LEU A 62 -7.02 11.77 11.19
N ILE A 63 -7.80 10.77 11.61
CA ILE A 63 -8.48 9.82 10.70
C ILE A 63 -9.98 9.96 10.93
N ASP A 64 -10.70 10.45 9.91
CA ASP A 64 -12.13 10.77 9.98
C ASP A 64 -12.48 11.59 11.23
N GLY A 65 -11.64 12.60 11.54
CA GLY A 65 -11.77 13.49 12.69
C GLY A 65 -11.27 12.93 14.03
N VAL A 66 -10.84 11.66 14.09
CA VAL A 66 -10.31 11.02 15.31
C VAL A 66 -8.79 11.22 15.38
N ASP A 67 -8.30 11.78 16.47
CA ASP A 67 -6.88 12.01 16.73
C ASP A 67 -6.19 10.68 17.10
N ALA A 68 -5.21 10.27 16.27
CA ALA A 68 -4.51 8.99 16.41
C ALA A 68 -3.69 8.87 17.70
N ARG A 69 -3.25 9.99 18.31
CA ARG A 69 -2.52 10.00 19.59
C ARG A 69 -3.46 9.89 20.79
N LYS A 70 -4.66 10.51 20.69
CA LYS A 70 -5.62 10.57 21.81
C LYS A 70 -6.49 9.33 21.89
N ASP A 71 -6.88 8.78 20.76
CA ASP A 71 -7.76 7.61 20.68
C ASP A 71 -7.25 6.58 19.66
N PRO A 72 -6.06 5.96 19.90
CA PRO A 72 -5.48 4.99 18.98
C PRO A 72 -6.35 3.73 18.83
N GLN A 73 -7.10 3.35 19.84
CA GLN A 73 -7.97 2.17 19.77
C GLN A 73 -9.10 2.39 18.77
N ARG A 74 -9.76 3.55 18.82
CA ARG A 74 -10.80 3.88 17.85
C ARG A 74 -10.26 3.96 16.43
N VAL A 75 -9.04 4.49 16.24
CA VAL A 75 -8.38 4.51 14.93
C VAL A 75 -8.18 3.11 14.39
N LYS A 76 -7.74 2.13 15.21
CA LYS A 76 -7.54 0.73 14.80
C LYS A 76 -8.80 0.06 14.25
N PHE A 77 -9.98 0.45 14.74
CA PHE A 77 -11.26 -0.03 14.21
C PHE A 77 -11.67 0.64 12.90
N MET A 78 -11.01 1.74 12.53
CA MET A 78 -11.32 2.50 11.32
C MET A 78 -10.39 2.19 10.16
N ILE A 79 -9.27 1.52 10.43
CA ILE A 79 -8.22 1.26 9.45
C ILE A 79 -8.01 -0.25 9.23
N GLY A 80 -7.75 -0.62 7.99
CA GLY A 80 -7.19 -1.93 7.63
C GLY A 80 -5.73 -1.77 7.27
N VAL A 81 -4.86 -2.63 7.80
CA VAL A 81 -3.42 -2.52 7.59
C VAL A 81 -2.89 -3.82 7.00
N GLN A 82 -2.23 -3.73 5.85
CA GLN A 82 -1.41 -4.78 5.29
C GLN A 82 0.06 -4.37 5.45
N THR A 83 0.75 -4.99 6.37
CA THR A 83 2.18 -4.76 6.64
C THR A 83 3.06 -5.54 5.67
N GLN A 84 4.32 -5.12 5.51
CA GLN A 84 5.31 -5.79 4.67
C GLN A 84 5.54 -7.27 5.05
N SER A 85 5.42 -7.60 6.34
CA SER A 85 5.49 -8.97 6.85
C SER A 85 4.30 -9.26 7.77
N THR A 86 3.37 -10.09 7.31
CA THR A 86 2.25 -10.52 8.13
C THR A 86 2.48 -11.97 8.56
N ALA A 87 2.59 -12.19 9.87
CA ALA A 87 2.63 -13.52 10.44
C ALA A 87 1.20 -14.00 10.74
N PHE A 88 0.81 -15.11 10.17
CA PHE A 88 -0.44 -15.81 10.48
C PHE A 88 -0.14 -17.07 11.27
N MET A 89 -1.15 -17.60 11.96
CA MET A 89 -1.04 -18.88 12.68
C MET A 89 -0.89 -20.02 11.67
N ASP A 90 0.11 -20.88 11.90
CA ASP A 90 0.33 -22.09 11.10
C ASP A 90 -0.78 -23.11 11.33
N LYS A 91 -1.03 -23.97 10.34
CA LYS A 91 -1.99 -25.08 10.38
C LYS A 91 -3.44 -24.67 10.70
N VAL A 92 -3.80 -23.42 10.41
CA VAL A 92 -5.17 -22.90 10.45
C VAL A 92 -5.62 -22.63 9.02
N LYS A 93 -6.87 -22.98 8.68
CA LYS A 93 -7.41 -22.77 7.33
C LYS A 93 -7.63 -21.28 7.07
N LEU A 94 -7.61 -20.89 5.80
CA LEU A 94 -7.83 -19.50 5.41
C LEU A 94 -9.19 -18.98 5.91
N THR A 95 -10.25 -19.79 5.84
CA THR A 95 -11.57 -19.43 6.36
C THR A 95 -11.54 -19.16 7.86
N GLU A 96 -10.92 -20.06 8.63
CA GLU A 96 -10.82 -19.95 10.09
C GLU A 96 -10.00 -18.73 10.52
N LEU A 97 -8.91 -18.41 9.77
CA LEU A 97 -8.10 -17.20 10.00
C LEU A 97 -8.92 -15.92 9.79
N LEU A 98 -9.74 -15.86 8.73
CA LEU A 98 -10.59 -14.69 8.47
C LEU A 98 -11.71 -14.55 9.52
N GLU A 99 -12.34 -15.65 9.93
CA GLU A 99 -13.35 -15.66 11.01
C GLU A 99 -12.74 -15.20 12.34
N GLN A 100 -11.54 -15.69 12.68
CA GLN A 100 -10.82 -15.27 13.88
C GLN A 100 -10.48 -13.79 13.84
N GLN A 101 -10.00 -13.30 12.69
CA GLN A 101 -9.68 -11.89 12.49
C GLN A 101 -10.94 -11.02 12.62
N ALA A 102 -12.05 -11.40 11.99
CA ALA A 102 -13.32 -10.69 12.10
C ALA A 102 -13.84 -10.65 13.54
N ALA A 103 -13.78 -11.78 14.24
CA ALA A 103 -14.20 -11.88 15.64
C ALA A 103 -13.41 -10.94 16.57
N ALA A 104 -12.11 -10.67 16.27
CA ALA A 104 -11.31 -9.71 17.03
C ALA A 104 -11.83 -8.27 16.91
N TYR A 105 -12.55 -7.95 15.82
CA TYR A 105 -13.25 -6.67 15.62
C TYR A 105 -14.74 -6.72 16.03
N GLY A 106 -15.23 -7.85 16.55
CA GLY A 106 -16.63 -8.04 16.91
C GLY A 106 -17.54 -8.29 15.70
N GLU A 107 -16.98 -8.58 14.54
CA GLU A 107 -17.69 -8.78 13.28
C GLU A 107 -17.96 -10.28 13.01
N ARG A 108 -19.03 -10.54 12.27
CA ARG A 108 -19.35 -11.86 11.71
C ARG A 108 -19.40 -11.73 10.19
N ILE A 109 -18.64 -12.55 9.51
CA ILE A 109 -18.50 -12.52 8.04
C ILE A 109 -18.78 -13.90 7.46
N ASP A 110 -19.11 -13.94 6.16
CA ASP A 110 -18.85 -15.13 5.35
C ASP A 110 -17.42 -15.01 4.80
N PRO A 111 -16.48 -15.87 5.25
CA PRO A 111 -15.10 -15.79 4.78
C PRO A 111 -14.98 -16.08 3.28
N MET A 112 -15.96 -16.77 2.67
CA MET A 112 -15.94 -17.05 1.23
C MET A 112 -16.05 -15.77 0.39
N ASP A 113 -16.87 -14.81 0.80
CA ASP A 113 -17.02 -13.53 0.10
C ASP A 113 -15.68 -12.81 -0.05
N LEU A 114 -14.88 -12.76 1.03
CA LEU A 114 -13.55 -12.13 1.02
C LEU A 114 -12.53 -12.95 0.21
N LEU A 115 -12.56 -14.28 0.34
CA LEU A 115 -11.65 -15.15 -0.41
C LEU A 115 -11.92 -15.08 -1.92
N GLU A 116 -13.18 -15.02 -2.34
CA GLU A 116 -13.53 -14.81 -3.75
C GLU A 116 -13.12 -13.42 -4.23
N GLN A 117 -13.29 -12.40 -3.41
CA GLN A 117 -12.88 -11.03 -3.73
C GLN A 117 -11.38 -10.94 -4.07
N VAL A 118 -10.54 -11.71 -3.37
CA VAL A 118 -9.08 -11.77 -3.56
C VAL A 118 -8.62 -12.93 -4.46
N ASN A 119 -9.53 -13.62 -5.15
CA ASN A 119 -9.28 -14.79 -6.00
C ASN A 119 -8.55 -15.93 -5.26
N LEU A 120 -9.05 -16.29 -4.08
CA LEU A 120 -8.60 -17.41 -3.25
C LEU A 120 -9.73 -18.37 -2.85
N GLY A 121 -10.93 -18.27 -3.42
CA GLY A 121 -12.08 -19.12 -3.09
C GLY A 121 -11.76 -20.61 -3.16
N GLU A 122 -11.07 -21.07 -4.23
CA GLU A 122 -10.64 -22.48 -4.37
C GLU A 122 -9.62 -22.93 -3.31
N LYS A 123 -9.01 -21.99 -2.58
CA LYS A 123 -8.02 -22.23 -1.53
C LYS A 123 -8.59 -22.11 -0.11
N ALA A 124 -9.90 -21.97 0.04
CA ALA A 124 -10.57 -21.71 1.32
C ALA A 124 -10.16 -22.69 2.44
N SER A 125 -10.02 -23.97 2.11
CA SER A 125 -9.59 -25.03 3.04
C SER A 125 -8.07 -25.23 3.12
N SER A 126 -7.28 -24.42 2.42
CA SER A 126 -5.81 -24.50 2.47
C SER A 126 -5.27 -23.82 3.71
N TYR A 127 -4.05 -24.17 4.09
CA TYR A 127 -3.27 -23.47 5.11
C TYR A 127 -2.42 -22.38 4.47
N ILE A 128 -2.08 -21.34 5.25
CA ILE A 128 -1.33 -20.17 4.76
C ILE A 128 0.07 -20.54 4.23
N GLU A 129 0.72 -21.52 4.86
CA GLU A 129 2.04 -22.00 4.45
C GLU A 129 2.05 -22.62 3.05
N ASN A 130 0.90 -23.12 2.59
CA ASN A 130 0.74 -23.75 1.26
C ASN A 130 0.46 -22.75 0.14
N LEU A 131 0.43 -21.45 0.46
CA LEU A 131 0.22 -20.39 -0.51
C LEU A 131 1.52 -19.88 -1.10
N SER A 132 1.50 -19.51 -2.39
CA SER A 132 2.60 -18.75 -3.00
C SER A 132 2.70 -17.34 -2.40
N GLY A 133 3.84 -16.64 -2.58
CA GLY A 133 4.03 -15.28 -2.10
C GLY A 133 2.90 -14.33 -2.50
N GLY A 134 2.53 -14.32 -3.79
CA GLY A 134 1.42 -13.50 -4.28
C GLY A 134 0.05 -13.90 -3.74
N GLN A 135 -0.16 -15.19 -3.42
CA GLN A 135 -1.37 -15.65 -2.75
C GLN A 135 -1.41 -15.19 -1.29
N LYS A 136 -0.28 -15.29 -0.56
CA LYS A 136 -0.17 -14.77 0.81
C LYS A 136 -0.44 -13.28 0.87
N GLN A 137 0.07 -12.52 -0.11
CA GLN A 137 -0.16 -11.08 -0.21
C GLN A 137 -1.66 -10.76 -0.40
N ARG A 138 -2.34 -11.48 -1.31
CA ARG A 138 -3.79 -11.30 -1.50
C ARG A 138 -4.60 -11.73 -0.26
N PHE A 139 -4.17 -12.77 0.43
CA PHE A 139 -4.82 -13.19 1.67
C PHE A 139 -4.65 -12.13 2.79
N SER A 140 -3.47 -11.52 2.93
CA SER A 140 -3.26 -10.44 3.91
C SER A 140 -4.15 -9.23 3.64
N ILE A 141 -4.43 -8.93 2.37
CA ILE A 141 -5.42 -7.91 2.00
C ILE A 141 -6.83 -8.31 2.47
N ALA A 142 -7.26 -9.56 2.21
CA ALA A 142 -8.56 -10.03 2.68
C ALA A 142 -8.68 -9.93 4.21
N ALA A 143 -7.64 -10.34 4.93
CA ALA A 143 -7.60 -10.25 6.38
C ALA A 143 -7.69 -8.81 6.91
N ALA A 144 -7.07 -7.85 6.22
CA ALA A 144 -7.14 -6.44 6.59
C ALA A 144 -8.51 -5.79 6.29
N LEU A 145 -9.33 -6.41 5.45
CA LEU A 145 -10.64 -5.89 5.04
C LEU A 145 -11.82 -6.51 5.81
N VAL A 146 -11.60 -7.45 6.72
CA VAL A 146 -12.66 -8.21 7.42
C VAL A 146 -13.68 -7.35 8.16
N HIS A 147 -13.27 -6.18 8.67
CA HIS A 147 -14.11 -5.25 9.43
C HIS A 147 -14.54 -4.03 8.63
N GLN A 148 -14.42 -4.07 7.29
CA GLN A 148 -14.80 -3.00 6.38
C GLN A 148 -14.24 -1.62 6.78
N PRO A 149 -12.91 -1.46 6.85
CA PRO A 149 -12.27 -0.24 7.32
C PRO A 149 -12.62 0.97 6.44
N LYS A 150 -12.47 2.19 6.99
CA LYS A 150 -12.65 3.44 6.24
C LYS A 150 -11.44 3.80 5.38
N VAL A 151 -10.25 3.43 5.86
CA VAL A 151 -8.96 3.65 5.19
C VAL A 151 -8.16 2.36 5.18
N PHE A 152 -7.64 2.00 4.04
CA PHE A 152 -6.82 0.81 3.85
C PHE A 152 -5.37 1.19 3.57
N PHE A 153 -4.45 0.71 4.39
CA PHE A 153 -3.02 0.96 4.31
C PHE A 153 -2.28 -0.24 3.73
N LEU A 154 -1.34 0.05 2.83
CA LEU A 154 -0.52 -0.93 2.13
C LEU A 154 0.95 -0.50 2.18
N ASP A 155 1.78 -1.23 2.92
CA ASP A 155 3.22 -0.94 2.96
C ASP A 155 3.96 -1.79 1.94
N GLU A 156 4.43 -1.15 0.85
CA GLU A 156 5.17 -1.77 -0.26
C GLU A 156 4.51 -3.07 -0.79
N PRO A 157 3.23 -3.05 -1.19
CA PRO A 157 2.41 -4.25 -1.38
C PRO A 157 2.92 -5.20 -2.45
N THR A 158 3.71 -4.74 -3.42
CA THR A 158 4.18 -5.57 -4.54
C THR A 158 5.64 -5.97 -4.47
N THR A 159 6.32 -5.62 -3.37
CA THR A 159 7.73 -5.96 -3.18
C THR A 159 7.93 -7.48 -3.17
N GLY A 160 8.88 -7.96 -3.98
CA GLY A 160 9.19 -9.38 -4.09
C GLY A 160 8.23 -10.22 -4.94
N LEU A 161 7.23 -9.60 -5.58
CA LEU A 161 6.32 -10.28 -6.49
C LEU A 161 6.86 -10.31 -7.92
N ASP A 162 6.59 -11.41 -8.62
CA ASP A 162 6.78 -11.48 -10.06
C ASP A 162 5.83 -10.51 -10.80
N PRO A 163 6.12 -10.14 -12.06
CA PRO A 163 5.30 -9.17 -12.81
C PRO A 163 3.82 -9.55 -12.88
N GLN A 164 3.49 -10.83 -13.08
CA GLN A 164 2.12 -11.28 -13.20
C GLN A 164 1.37 -11.18 -11.86
N ALA A 165 2.02 -11.56 -10.74
CA ALA A 165 1.45 -11.41 -9.41
C ALA A 165 1.24 -9.94 -9.05
N ARG A 166 2.16 -9.04 -9.46
CA ARG A 166 2.06 -7.60 -9.28
C ARG A 166 0.83 -7.03 -9.99
N HIS A 167 0.62 -7.34 -11.26
CA HIS A 167 -0.55 -6.86 -12.00
C HIS A 167 -1.87 -7.35 -11.37
N ARG A 168 -1.94 -8.63 -10.96
CA ARG A 168 -3.12 -9.15 -10.26
C ARG A 168 -3.42 -8.41 -8.96
N LEU A 169 -2.36 -8.00 -8.24
CA LEU A 169 -2.51 -7.22 -7.01
C LEU A 169 -2.99 -5.80 -7.31
N TRP A 170 -2.48 -5.15 -8.34
CA TRP A 170 -2.96 -3.85 -8.80
C TRP A 170 -4.44 -3.87 -9.18
N ASP A 171 -4.88 -4.92 -9.89
CA ASP A 171 -6.30 -5.08 -10.24
C ASP A 171 -7.18 -5.24 -8.99
N LEU A 172 -6.69 -5.96 -7.98
CA LEU A 172 -7.37 -6.09 -6.70
C LEU A 172 -7.49 -4.74 -5.99
N ILE A 173 -6.40 -3.96 -5.89
CA ILE A 173 -6.40 -2.63 -5.28
C ILE A 173 -7.36 -1.69 -6.01
N LYS A 174 -7.35 -1.71 -7.36
CA LYS A 174 -8.30 -0.95 -8.19
C LYS A 174 -9.76 -1.36 -7.93
N LYS A 175 -10.02 -2.65 -7.72
CA LYS A 175 -11.36 -3.17 -7.39
C LYS A 175 -11.83 -2.66 -6.02
N VAL A 176 -10.98 -2.73 -5.01
CA VAL A 176 -11.26 -2.21 -3.65
C VAL A 176 -11.53 -0.71 -3.68
N LYS A 177 -10.71 0.06 -4.41
CA LYS A 177 -10.94 1.50 -4.62
C LYS A 177 -12.30 1.79 -5.26
N LYS A 178 -12.69 1.03 -6.30
CA LYS A 178 -13.99 1.21 -6.99
C LYS A 178 -15.18 1.00 -6.06
N GLN A 179 -15.02 0.25 -4.96
CA GLN A 179 -16.03 0.07 -3.92
C GLN A 179 -16.12 1.28 -2.94
N GLY A 180 -15.36 2.35 -3.20
CA GLY A 180 -15.36 3.58 -2.38
C GLY A 180 -14.35 3.60 -1.25
N MET A 181 -13.47 2.60 -1.16
CA MET A 181 -12.40 2.53 -0.16
C MET A 181 -11.36 3.61 -0.41
N THR A 182 -10.92 4.28 0.66
CA THR A 182 -9.72 5.13 0.61
C THR A 182 -8.50 4.25 0.80
N VAL A 183 -7.51 4.38 -0.08
CA VAL A 183 -6.28 3.57 -0.02
C VAL A 183 -5.09 4.50 0.17
N ILE A 184 -4.20 4.16 1.10
CA ILE A 184 -2.90 4.80 1.25
C ILE A 184 -1.84 3.73 1.08
N LEU A 185 -0.90 3.97 0.16
CA LEU A 185 0.17 2.99 -0.07
C LEU A 185 1.55 3.65 -0.07
N THR A 186 2.54 2.90 0.38
CA THR A 186 3.94 3.24 0.17
C THR A 186 4.50 2.44 -0.99
N THR A 187 5.40 3.02 -1.75
CA THR A 187 6.11 2.30 -2.80
C THR A 187 7.43 3.00 -3.18
N HIS A 188 8.35 2.24 -3.71
CA HIS A 188 9.53 2.74 -4.40
C HIS A 188 9.46 2.48 -5.93
N TYR A 189 8.38 1.84 -6.41
CA TYR A 189 8.13 1.60 -7.82
C TYR A 189 7.31 2.73 -8.43
N MET A 190 7.92 3.49 -9.37
CA MET A 190 7.26 4.61 -10.06
C MET A 190 6.02 4.16 -10.82
N GLU A 191 6.11 3.01 -11.51
CA GLU A 191 5.01 2.44 -12.27
C GLU A 191 3.79 2.12 -11.40
N GLU A 192 3.99 1.59 -10.18
CA GLU A 192 2.91 1.34 -9.23
C GLU A 192 2.18 2.63 -8.84
N ALA A 193 2.94 3.69 -8.55
CA ALA A 193 2.38 4.99 -8.23
C ALA A 193 1.58 5.57 -9.39
N GLU A 194 2.08 5.48 -10.63
CA GLU A 194 1.40 5.94 -11.84
C GLU A 194 0.11 5.15 -12.12
N GLN A 195 0.10 3.83 -11.85
CA GLN A 195 -1.03 2.95 -12.15
C GLN A 195 -2.16 3.00 -11.10
N LEU A 196 -1.83 3.26 -9.84
CA LEU A 196 -2.77 3.13 -8.74
C LEU A 196 -3.18 4.45 -8.11
N CYS A 197 -2.28 5.44 -8.05
CA CYS A 197 -2.48 6.62 -7.22
C CYS A 197 -3.15 7.76 -7.98
N ASP A 198 -4.13 8.39 -7.33
CA ASP A 198 -4.73 9.65 -7.80
C ASP A 198 -3.80 10.83 -7.51
N ARG A 199 -3.14 10.78 -6.34
CA ARG A 199 -2.12 11.75 -5.91
C ARG A 199 -0.98 11.02 -5.25
N VAL A 200 0.21 11.60 -5.38
CA VAL A 200 1.43 11.08 -4.76
C VAL A 200 2.18 12.17 -4.00
N ALA A 201 2.66 11.82 -2.82
CA ALA A 201 3.68 12.57 -2.11
C ALA A 201 5.03 11.93 -2.39
N ILE A 202 5.94 12.65 -3.02
CA ILE A 202 7.32 12.22 -3.20
C ILE A 202 8.08 12.58 -1.94
N MET A 203 8.60 11.56 -1.27
CA MET A 203 9.31 11.70 -0.01
C MET A 203 10.79 11.40 -0.19
N ASP A 204 11.64 12.28 0.29
CA ASP A 204 13.10 12.13 0.29
C ASP A 204 13.67 12.69 1.59
N GLU A 205 14.66 12.00 2.19
CA GLU A 205 15.34 12.39 3.43
C GLU A 205 14.41 12.87 4.57
N GLY A 206 13.23 12.25 4.69
CA GLY A 206 12.25 12.58 5.74
C GLY A 206 11.33 13.77 5.43
N GLN A 207 11.37 14.32 4.23
CA GLN A 207 10.56 15.47 3.80
C GLN A 207 9.72 15.14 2.57
N ILE A 208 8.57 15.80 2.42
CA ILE A 208 7.78 15.77 1.19
C ILE A 208 8.36 16.84 0.24
N VAL A 209 8.98 16.39 -0.85
CA VAL A 209 9.60 17.28 -1.86
C VAL A 209 8.62 17.67 -2.97
N ALA A 210 7.57 16.89 -3.19
CA ALA A 210 6.50 17.22 -4.14
C ALA A 210 5.21 16.46 -3.76
N LEU A 211 4.06 17.05 -4.04
CA LEU A 211 2.75 16.44 -3.82
C LEU A 211 1.76 16.94 -4.87
N ASP A 212 1.36 16.06 -5.79
CA ASP A 212 0.28 16.31 -6.76
C ASP A 212 -0.13 14.99 -7.46
N THR A 213 -0.96 15.07 -8.50
CA THR A 213 -1.24 13.92 -9.38
C THR A 213 0.01 13.54 -10.18
N PRO A 214 0.22 12.25 -10.50
CA PRO A 214 1.36 11.83 -11.33
C PRO A 214 1.48 12.61 -12.63
N GLU A 215 0.34 12.84 -13.33
CA GLU A 215 0.35 13.57 -14.60
C GLU A 215 0.77 15.04 -14.45
N LYS A 216 0.40 15.70 -13.34
CA LYS A 216 0.82 17.10 -13.11
C LYS A 216 2.30 17.17 -12.81
N LEU A 217 2.84 16.28 -11.98
CA LEU A 217 4.26 16.24 -11.66
C LEU A 217 5.10 16.01 -12.93
N ILE A 218 4.68 15.07 -13.79
CA ILE A 218 5.32 14.84 -15.11
C ILE A 218 5.22 16.07 -16.00
N ARG A 219 4.04 16.72 -16.07
CA ARG A 219 3.83 17.92 -16.88
C ARG A 219 4.71 19.09 -16.43
N GLU A 220 4.88 19.28 -15.13
CA GLU A 220 5.75 20.32 -14.58
C GLU A 220 7.23 20.07 -14.92
N LEU A 221 7.66 18.82 -14.84
CA LEU A 221 9.01 18.43 -15.25
C LEU A 221 9.27 18.76 -16.74
N LEU A 222 8.31 18.43 -17.62
CA LEU A 222 8.40 18.74 -19.05
C LEU A 222 8.43 20.26 -19.31
N LYS A 223 7.65 21.06 -18.57
CA LYS A 223 7.68 22.53 -18.66
C LYS A 223 9.04 23.13 -18.28
N ARG A 224 9.79 22.47 -17.39
CA ARG A 224 11.17 22.87 -17.03
C ARG A 224 12.20 22.52 -18.10
N GLY A 225 11.76 22.01 -19.26
CA GLY A 225 12.64 21.69 -20.39
C GLY A 225 13.30 20.31 -20.30
N PHE A 226 12.85 19.44 -19.40
CA PHE A 226 13.38 18.07 -19.31
C PHE A 226 13.16 17.35 -20.64
N LYS A 227 14.23 16.80 -21.19
CA LYS A 227 14.21 15.92 -22.36
C LYS A 227 14.80 14.58 -21.94
N LYS A 228 14.01 13.52 -22.04
CA LYS A 228 14.53 12.16 -21.82
C LYS A 228 15.51 11.86 -22.96
N GLU A 229 16.78 11.64 -22.66
CA GLU A 229 17.72 11.10 -23.65
C GLU A 229 17.18 9.75 -24.13
N ARG A 230 16.92 9.62 -25.43
CA ARG A 230 16.60 8.32 -26.03
C ARG A 230 17.89 7.49 -25.93
N LYS A 231 17.97 6.60 -24.94
CA LYS A 231 18.89 5.47 -25.07
C LYS A 231 18.47 4.70 -26.29
N VAL A 232 19.34 4.59 -27.28
CA VAL A 232 19.20 3.60 -28.34
C VAL A 232 19.21 2.26 -27.60
N GLU A 233 18.07 1.58 -27.55
CA GLU A 233 17.99 0.25 -26.97
C GLU A 233 18.92 -0.65 -27.78
N GLN A 234 20.07 -0.96 -27.20
CA GLN A 234 20.91 -2.04 -27.72
C GLN A 234 20.25 -3.34 -27.32
N ALA A 235 20.26 -4.33 -28.21
CA ALA A 235 19.73 -5.65 -27.94
C ALA A 235 20.27 -6.17 -26.61
N ASN A 236 19.38 -6.72 -25.79
CA ASN A 236 19.68 -7.26 -24.48
C ASN A 236 19.54 -8.80 -24.50
N LEU A 237 19.81 -9.46 -23.37
CA LEU A 237 19.68 -10.94 -23.26
C LEU A 237 18.25 -11.45 -23.43
N GLU A 238 17.25 -10.63 -23.16
CA GLU A 238 15.84 -10.97 -23.38
C GLU A 238 15.53 -11.04 -24.88
N ASP A 239 16.05 -10.08 -25.65
CA ASP A 239 15.94 -10.10 -27.13
C ASP A 239 16.64 -11.33 -27.71
N VAL A 240 17.83 -11.69 -27.18
CA VAL A 240 18.55 -12.91 -27.59
C VAL A 240 17.73 -14.17 -27.26
N PHE A 241 17.14 -14.22 -26.07
CA PHE A 241 16.30 -15.36 -25.68
C PHE A 241 15.06 -15.49 -26.58
N LEU A 242 14.40 -14.36 -26.85
CA LEU A 242 13.23 -14.32 -27.74
C LEU A 242 13.57 -14.79 -29.14
N ASP A 243 14.69 -14.30 -29.71
CA ASP A 243 15.17 -14.68 -31.06
C ASP A 243 15.50 -16.19 -31.15
N LEU A 244 16.16 -16.72 -30.11
CA LEU A 244 16.58 -18.13 -30.10
C LEU A 244 15.45 -19.10 -29.78
N THR A 245 14.44 -18.73 -29.02
CA THR A 245 13.41 -19.64 -28.50
C THR A 245 12.03 -19.42 -29.12
N GLY A 246 11.79 -18.26 -29.74
CA GLY A 246 10.47 -17.85 -30.23
C GLY A 246 9.42 -17.70 -29.12
N LYS A 247 9.85 -17.61 -27.83
CA LYS A 247 8.95 -17.52 -26.66
C LYS A 247 9.28 -16.26 -25.88
N GLU A 248 8.30 -15.38 -25.67
CA GLU A 248 8.44 -14.28 -24.71
C GLU A 248 8.64 -14.87 -23.30
N LEU A 249 9.63 -14.38 -22.57
CA LEU A 249 9.76 -14.59 -21.13
C LEU A 249 8.56 -13.88 -20.48
N GLY A 250 7.50 -14.65 -20.19
CA GLY A 250 6.20 -14.30 -19.63
C GLY A 250 5.95 -12.83 -19.28
N ARG A 251 5.09 -12.23 -20.07
CA ARG A 251 4.37 -11.02 -19.68
C ARG A 251 3.29 -11.34 -18.65
#